data_c9b378486ed782564df6f40adfd7f9bf
#
_entry.id   c9b378486ed782564df6f40adfd7f9bf
#
_cell.length_a   1.000
_cell.length_b   1.000
_cell.length_c   1.000
_cell.angle_alpha   90.00
_cell.angle_beta   90.00
_cell.angle_gamma   90.00
#
_symmetry.space_group_name_H-M   'P 1'
#
loop_
_entity.id
_entity.type
_entity.pdbx_description
1 polymer ?
#
loop_
_entity_poly.entity_id
_entity_poly.type
_entity_poly.pdbx_seq_one_letter_code
_entity_poly.pdbx_strand_id
1 'polypeptide(L)'
;MIGTGALRLASMYLLTAALSACTSLAPPANENSIWALQSQQLEKLTHWQLRGRVNVRYDNESQTPRIQWQHSDRAYRIRLWGTFNAGNTLIQGEPGRVSLDQGDKHFSANSPEELILQQLGYELPISYLEFWIKGLPVPDRPAALLFNDLNQLTSFEQADWTITLSDLRDYGGLTLPRRVDIMRSENDARLRFVGLSWTLPENQETAR
;
A
#
# COMPACT_ATOMS: atom_id res chain seq x y z
N MET A 1 78.75 -38.95 35.93
CA MET A 1 78.31 -38.45 37.23
C MET A 1 77.24 -37.39 36.94
N ILE A 2 76.00 -37.68 37.32
CA ILE A 2 74.92 -36.76 37.65
C ILE A 2 74.46 -35.87 36.52
N GLY A 3 73.33 -35.94 35.86
CA GLY A 3 71.94 -36.14 36.29
C GLY A 3 71.21 -34.86 36.09
N THR A 4 70.66 -34.60 34.85
CA THR A 4 69.89 -33.42 34.51
C THR A 4 68.43 -33.79 34.28
N GLY A 5 67.59 -33.34 35.23
CA GLY A 5 66.14 -33.43 35.10
C GLY A 5 65.58 -32.37 34.15
N ALA A 6 64.93 -32.81 33.13
CA ALA A 6 64.24 -31.92 32.20
C ALA A 6 62.81 -31.62 32.70
N LEU A 7 62.58 -30.44 33.14
CA LEU A 7 61.28 -29.93 33.52
C LEU A 7 60.48 -29.53 32.24
N ARG A 8 59.49 -30.33 31.93
CA ARG A 8 58.56 -30.05 30.81
C ARG A 8 57.45 -29.09 31.29
N LEU A 9 57.52 -27.80 30.90
CA LEU A 9 56.43 -26.86 31.02
C LEU A 9 55.44 -27.09 29.88
N ALA A 10 54.31 -27.70 30.25
CA ALA A 10 53.15 -27.78 29.35
C ALA A 10 52.42 -26.45 29.36
N SER A 11 52.57 -25.69 28.30
CA SER A 11 51.81 -24.46 28.06
C SER A 11 50.42 -24.82 27.57
N MET A 12 49.42 -24.69 28.46
CA MET A 12 48.00 -24.92 28.13
C MET A 12 47.44 -23.65 27.54
N TYR A 13 47.34 -23.58 26.19
CA TYR A 13 46.61 -22.54 25.48
C TYR A 13 45.09 -22.73 25.67
N LEU A 14 44.51 -21.92 26.52
CA LEU A 14 43.06 -21.82 26.70
C LEU A 14 42.50 -21.02 25.53
N LEU A 15 41.97 -21.71 24.53
CA LEU A 15 41.31 -21.11 23.37
C LEU A 15 39.87 -20.70 23.76
N THR A 16 39.68 -19.44 24.18
CA THR A 16 38.36 -18.88 24.43
C THR A 16 37.70 -18.57 23.10
N ALA A 17 36.81 -19.45 22.65
CA ALA A 17 35.92 -19.20 21.54
C ALA A 17 34.82 -18.21 22.00
N ALA A 18 34.95 -16.95 21.61
CA ALA A 18 33.87 -15.95 21.75
C ALA A 18 32.75 -16.29 20.76
N LEU A 19 31.66 -16.92 21.24
CA LEU A 19 30.42 -17.04 20.50
C LEU A 19 29.77 -15.66 20.46
N SER A 20 29.93 -14.96 19.33
CA SER A 20 29.13 -13.80 19.00
C SER A 20 27.71 -14.27 18.71
N ALA A 21 26.87 -14.33 19.75
CA ALA A 21 25.44 -14.49 19.57
C ALA A 21 24.88 -13.22 18.94
N CYS A 22 24.68 -13.23 17.63
CA CYS A 22 23.78 -12.27 16.96
C CYS A 22 22.37 -12.56 17.47
N THR A 23 21.96 -11.89 18.53
CA THR A 23 20.55 -11.82 18.92
C THR A 23 19.85 -10.98 17.84
N SER A 24 19.28 -11.66 16.84
CA SER A 24 18.24 -11.11 16.02
C SER A 24 17.07 -10.76 16.96
N LEU A 25 16.89 -9.48 17.25
CA LEU A 25 15.68 -8.99 17.90
C LEU A 25 14.53 -9.20 16.91
N ALA A 26 13.91 -10.38 16.97
CA ALA A 26 12.61 -10.58 16.35
C ALA A 26 11.63 -9.61 17.04
N PRO A 27 10.84 -8.81 16.29
CA PRO A 27 9.82 -7.97 16.89
C PRO A 27 8.89 -8.82 17.74
N PRO A 28 8.37 -8.28 18.86
CA PRO A 28 7.51 -9.02 19.77
C PRO A 28 6.32 -9.61 19.01
N ALA A 29 6.07 -10.89 19.20
CA ALA A 29 5.10 -11.70 18.44
C ALA A 29 3.65 -11.17 18.48
N ASN A 30 3.30 -10.23 19.38
CA ASN A 30 1.98 -9.64 19.51
C ASN A 30 1.71 -8.47 18.53
N GLU A 31 2.72 -7.72 18.11
CA GLU A 31 2.55 -6.58 17.20
C GLU A 31 2.26 -7.05 15.77
N ASN A 32 2.88 -8.15 15.35
CA ASN A 32 2.64 -8.74 14.02
C ASN A 32 1.29 -9.45 13.89
N SER A 33 0.64 -9.84 15.00
CA SER A 33 -0.60 -10.63 14.93
C SER A 33 -1.82 -9.78 14.53
N ILE A 34 -1.96 -8.55 15.05
CA ILE A 34 -3.10 -7.67 14.74
C ILE A 34 -3.03 -7.23 13.28
N TRP A 35 -1.87 -6.77 12.84
CA TRP A 35 -1.68 -6.38 11.44
C TRP A 35 -1.86 -7.57 10.50
N ALA A 36 -1.32 -8.75 10.82
CA ALA A 36 -1.45 -9.94 10.01
C ALA A 36 -2.92 -10.35 9.81
N LEU A 37 -3.75 -10.25 10.85
CA LEU A 37 -5.18 -10.51 10.75
C LEU A 37 -5.88 -9.43 9.90
N GLN A 38 -5.57 -8.16 10.13
CA GLN A 38 -6.16 -7.05 9.40
C GLN A 38 -5.79 -7.10 7.91
N SER A 39 -4.53 -7.34 7.58
CA SER A 39 -4.08 -7.44 6.18
C SER A 39 -4.75 -8.60 5.45
N GLN A 40 -4.88 -9.77 6.07
CA GLN A 40 -5.61 -10.89 5.49
C GLN A 40 -7.09 -10.57 5.22
N GLN A 41 -7.76 -9.81 6.11
CA GLN A 41 -9.13 -9.38 5.89
C GLN A 41 -9.24 -8.38 4.74
N LEU A 42 -8.29 -7.42 4.66
CA LEU A 42 -8.24 -6.43 3.58
C LEU A 42 -7.90 -7.06 2.22
N GLU A 43 -7.08 -8.11 2.19
CA GLU A 43 -6.80 -8.89 0.99
C GLU A 43 -8.05 -9.59 0.44
N LYS A 44 -8.88 -10.14 1.32
CA LYS A 44 -10.15 -10.79 0.96
C LYS A 44 -11.24 -9.81 0.53
N LEU A 45 -11.04 -8.51 0.79
CA LEU A 45 -12.00 -7.47 0.40
C LEU A 45 -11.85 -7.17 -1.09
N THR A 46 -12.50 -7.97 -1.93
CA THR A 46 -12.50 -7.85 -3.40
C THR A 46 -13.71 -7.10 -3.94
N HIS A 47 -14.74 -6.85 -3.12
CA HIS A 47 -15.93 -6.08 -3.48
C HIS A 47 -16.07 -4.88 -2.55
N TRP A 48 -16.01 -3.69 -3.10
CA TRP A 48 -16.16 -2.46 -2.31
C TRP A 48 -16.53 -1.27 -3.21
N GLN A 49 -17.07 -0.25 -2.60
CA GLN A 49 -17.24 1.05 -3.22
C GLN A 49 -16.71 2.12 -2.29
N LEU A 50 -16.04 3.12 -2.84
CA LEU A 50 -15.70 4.33 -2.12
C LEU A 50 -16.21 5.58 -2.85
N ARG A 51 -16.44 6.63 -2.07
CA ARG A 51 -16.72 7.99 -2.54
C ARG A 51 -15.84 8.97 -1.77
N GLY A 52 -15.48 10.07 -2.40
CA GLY A 52 -14.67 11.10 -1.78
C GLY A 52 -14.19 12.14 -2.80
N ARG A 53 -13.01 12.67 -2.54
CA ARG A 53 -12.28 13.55 -3.47
C ARG A 53 -10.87 13.04 -3.62
N VAL A 54 -10.28 13.20 -4.80
CA VAL A 54 -8.87 12.95 -5.03
C VAL A 54 -8.23 14.23 -5.57
N ASN A 55 -7.21 14.74 -4.88
CA ASN A 55 -6.32 15.74 -5.45
C ASN A 55 -5.19 15.00 -6.16
N VAL A 56 -5.07 15.26 -7.44
CA VAL A 56 -3.98 14.78 -8.29
C VAL A 56 -3.07 15.96 -8.56
N ARG A 57 -1.83 15.85 -8.14
CA ARG A 57 -0.79 16.83 -8.43
C ARG A 57 0.36 16.14 -9.15
N TYR A 58 0.78 16.74 -10.23
CA TYR A 58 1.96 16.33 -10.97
C TYR A 58 2.60 17.58 -11.56
N ASP A 59 3.91 17.75 -11.34
CA ASP A 59 4.62 18.96 -11.71
C ASP A 59 3.93 20.21 -11.13
N ASN A 60 3.57 21.18 -11.93
CA ASN A 60 2.88 22.41 -11.50
C ASN A 60 1.35 22.35 -11.65
N GLU A 61 0.82 21.23 -12.11
CA GLU A 61 -0.63 21.06 -12.30
C GLU A 61 -1.28 20.37 -11.11
N SER A 62 -2.47 20.81 -10.75
CA SER A 62 -3.25 20.22 -9.67
C SER A 62 -4.74 20.26 -9.97
N GLN A 63 -5.41 19.13 -9.81
CA GLN A 63 -6.85 18.99 -9.99
C GLN A 63 -7.46 18.22 -8.81
N THR A 64 -8.70 18.56 -8.45
CA THR A 64 -9.37 17.94 -7.28
C THR A 64 -10.79 17.50 -7.62
N PRO A 65 -10.98 16.49 -8.48
CA PRO A 65 -12.30 15.94 -8.77
C PRO A 65 -12.90 15.21 -7.55
N ARG A 66 -14.22 15.06 -7.58
CA ARG A 66 -14.91 14.05 -6.80
C ARG A 66 -14.66 12.69 -7.44
N ILE A 67 -14.59 11.67 -6.62
CA ILE A 67 -14.37 10.28 -7.04
C ILE A 67 -15.48 9.37 -6.51
N GLN A 68 -15.94 8.49 -7.37
CA GLN A 68 -16.65 7.28 -6.99
C GLN A 68 -15.93 6.10 -7.64
N TRP A 69 -15.48 5.17 -6.82
CA TRP A 69 -14.77 3.97 -7.27
C TRP A 69 -15.52 2.74 -6.79
N GLN A 70 -15.89 1.90 -7.73
CA GLN A 70 -16.47 0.58 -7.50
C GLN A 70 -15.47 -0.48 -7.93
N HIS A 71 -15.23 -1.45 -7.08
CA HIS A 71 -14.34 -2.58 -7.33
C HIS A 71 -15.11 -3.88 -7.12
N SER A 72 -14.96 -4.81 -8.03
CA SER A 72 -15.62 -6.11 -8.00
C SER A 72 -14.69 -7.17 -8.56
N ASP A 73 -14.08 -7.97 -7.69
CA ASP A 73 -13.05 -8.95 -7.97
C ASP A 73 -11.82 -8.35 -8.69
N ARG A 74 -11.79 -8.45 -10.00
CA ARG A 74 -10.69 -7.94 -10.84
C ARG A 74 -11.13 -6.84 -11.79
N ALA A 75 -12.39 -6.43 -11.71
CA ALA A 75 -12.96 -5.36 -12.50
C ALA A 75 -13.21 -4.12 -11.65
N TYR A 76 -13.07 -2.96 -12.24
CA TYR A 76 -13.34 -1.72 -11.54
C TYR A 76 -13.99 -0.68 -12.44
N ARG A 77 -14.68 0.27 -11.79
CA ARG A 77 -15.27 1.45 -12.42
C ARG A 77 -14.99 2.67 -11.56
N ILE A 78 -14.31 3.67 -12.13
CA ILE A 78 -13.99 4.92 -11.47
C ILE A 78 -14.68 6.06 -12.22
N ARG A 79 -15.48 6.85 -11.51
CA ARG A 79 -16.05 8.08 -12.03
C ARG A 79 -15.38 9.29 -11.37
N LEU A 80 -14.95 10.24 -12.16
CA LEU A 80 -14.40 11.51 -11.72
C LEU A 80 -15.26 12.66 -12.27
N TRP A 81 -15.59 13.65 -11.42
CA TRP A 81 -16.39 14.80 -11.84
C TRP A 81 -16.12 16.03 -10.98
N GLY A 82 -16.46 17.21 -11.49
CA GLY A 82 -16.50 18.45 -10.70
C GLY A 82 -15.23 19.27 -10.69
N THR A 83 -14.37 19.17 -11.70
CA THR A 83 -13.25 20.08 -11.96
C THR A 83 -13.46 20.89 -13.24
N PHE A 84 -12.81 22.07 -13.35
CA PHE A 84 -13.05 23.06 -14.40
C PHE A 84 -12.80 22.56 -15.83
N ASN A 85 -11.90 21.57 -16.04
CA ASN A 85 -11.53 21.06 -17.36
C ASN A 85 -11.83 19.58 -17.57
N ALA A 86 -12.17 18.85 -16.52
CA ALA A 86 -12.54 17.46 -16.63
C ALA A 86 -14.06 17.36 -16.57
N GLY A 87 -14.70 17.28 -17.72
CA GLY A 87 -16.05 16.75 -17.79
C GLY A 87 -16.15 15.45 -17.00
N ASN A 88 -17.31 14.83 -16.98
CA ASN A 88 -17.43 13.50 -16.39
C ASN A 88 -16.45 12.56 -17.06
N THR A 89 -15.51 12.01 -16.29
CA THR A 89 -14.56 11.01 -16.75
C THR A 89 -14.95 9.66 -16.15
N LEU A 90 -15.06 8.67 -17.00
CA LEU A 90 -15.32 7.29 -16.61
C LEU A 90 -14.12 6.42 -16.99
N ILE A 91 -13.53 5.75 -16.02
CA ILE A 91 -12.48 4.76 -16.23
C ILE A 91 -13.05 3.40 -15.87
N GLN A 92 -12.89 2.44 -16.75
CA GLN A 92 -13.30 1.06 -16.52
C GLN A 92 -12.14 0.13 -16.83
N GLY A 93 -11.90 -0.84 -15.97
CA GLY A 93 -10.82 -1.80 -16.13
C GLY A 93 -11.24 -3.20 -15.76
N GLU A 94 -10.65 -4.15 -16.49
CA GLU A 94 -10.66 -5.57 -16.25
C GLU A 94 -9.28 -6.14 -16.65
N PRO A 95 -8.92 -7.37 -16.30
CA PRO A 95 -7.63 -7.92 -16.68
C PRO A 95 -7.32 -7.80 -18.17
N GLY A 96 -6.20 -7.11 -18.49
CA GLY A 96 -5.73 -6.93 -19.85
C GLY A 96 -6.49 -5.89 -20.67
N ARG A 97 -7.41 -5.13 -20.07
CA ARG A 97 -8.15 -4.09 -20.76
C ARG A 97 -8.55 -2.96 -19.82
N VAL A 98 -8.33 -1.75 -20.26
CA VAL A 98 -8.81 -0.54 -19.58
C VAL A 98 -9.34 0.44 -20.63
N SER A 99 -10.37 1.20 -20.27
CA SER A 99 -10.90 2.29 -21.09
C SER A 99 -11.10 3.55 -20.26
N LEU A 100 -11.00 4.70 -20.91
CA LEU A 100 -11.29 6.03 -20.37
C LEU A 100 -12.22 6.74 -21.33
N ASP A 101 -13.38 7.15 -20.83
CA ASP A 101 -14.35 7.96 -21.53
C ASP A 101 -14.40 9.36 -20.91
N GLN A 102 -14.22 10.40 -21.73
CA GLN A 102 -14.26 11.80 -21.31
C GLN A 102 -14.97 12.65 -22.37
N GLY A 103 -16.22 12.99 -22.13
CA GLY A 103 -17.07 13.62 -23.15
C GLY A 103 -17.20 12.72 -24.37
N ASP A 104 -16.85 13.25 -25.56
CA ASP A 104 -16.88 12.51 -26.84
C ASP A 104 -15.57 11.72 -27.10
N LYS A 105 -14.60 11.77 -26.19
CA LYS A 105 -13.33 11.10 -26.35
C LYS A 105 -13.37 9.74 -25.67
N HIS A 106 -12.89 8.74 -26.39
CA HIS A 106 -12.73 7.37 -25.91
C HIS A 106 -11.28 6.92 -26.11
N PHE A 107 -10.66 6.38 -25.05
CA PHE A 107 -9.32 5.84 -25.06
C PHE A 107 -9.33 4.45 -24.49
N SER A 108 -8.44 3.58 -24.95
CA SER A 108 -8.27 2.22 -24.42
C SER A 108 -6.81 1.79 -24.47
N ALA A 109 -6.42 0.93 -23.54
CA ALA A 109 -5.09 0.35 -23.44
C ALA A 109 -5.18 -1.04 -22.80
N ASN A 110 -4.03 -1.74 -22.72
CA ASN A 110 -3.96 -3.06 -22.11
C ASN A 110 -3.75 -2.98 -20.58
N SER A 111 -3.27 -1.83 -20.09
CA SER A 111 -3.09 -1.58 -18.66
C SER A 111 -3.46 -0.13 -18.29
N PRO A 112 -3.85 0.13 -17.03
CA PRO A 112 -4.10 1.48 -16.56
C PRO A 112 -2.85 2.37 -16.61
N GLU A 113 -1.66 1.84 -16.40
CA GLU A 113 -0.39 2.55 -16.51
C GLU A 113 -0.15 3.05 -17.93
N GLU A 114 -0.35 2.17 -18.92
CA GLU A 114 -0.24 2.51 -20.35
C GLU A 114 -1.23 3.63 -20.72
N LEU A 115 -2.48 3.51 -20.27
CA LEU A 115 -3.51 4.51 -20.55
C LEU A 115 -3.14 5.88 -19.95
N ILE A 116 -2.67 5.93 -18.71
CA ILE A 116 -2.28 7.17 -18.04
C ILE A 116 -1.05 7.78 -18.71
N LEU A 117 -0.06 6.97 -19.04
CA LEU A 117 1.13 7.44 -19.77
C LEU A 117 0.76 8.06 -21.12
N GLN A 118 -0.13 7.42 -21.90
CA GLN A 118 -0.62 7.94 -23.15
C GLN A 118 -1.40 9.26 -23.02
N GLN A 119 -2.21 9.41 -21.96
CA GLN A 119 -3.09 10.56 -21.81
C GLN A 119 -2.45 11.73 -21.04
N LEU A 120 -1.57 11.47 -20.10
CA LEU A 120 -1.00 12.47 -19.21
C LEU A 120 0.50 12.68 -19.42
N GLY A 121 1.18 11.75 -20.11
CA GLY A 121 2.62 11.85 -20.40
C GLY A 121 3.53 11.49 -19.23
N TYR A 122 3.00 10.94 -18.14
CA TYR A 122 3.78 10.51 -16.98
C TYR A 122 3.29 9.17 -16.42
N GLU A 123 4.16 8.49 -15.69
CA GLU A 123 3.88 7.18 -15.11
C GLU A 123 3.27 7.30 -13.71
N LEU A 124 2.14 6.63 -13.50
CA LEU A 124 1.53 6.41 -12.18
C LEU A 124 1.24 4.92 -12.02
N PRO A 125 1.53 4.32 -10.86
CA PRO A 125 1.25 2.91 -10.60
C PRO A 125 -0.23 2.71 -10.23
N ILE A 126 -1.12 2.93 -11.19
CA ILE A 126 -2.57 2.94 -10.98
C ILE A 126 -3.08 1.60 -10.46
N SER A 127 -2.52 0.48 -10.95
CA SER A 127 -2.88 -0.86 -10.48
C SER A 127 -2.55 -1.10 -8.99
N TYR A 128 -1.61 -0.32 -8.42
CA TYR A 128 -1.30 -0.41 -6.99
C TYR A 128 -2.31 0.32 -6.11
N LEU A 129 -3.04 1.27 -6.67
CA LEU A 129 -4.00 2.09 -5.91
C LEU A 129 -5.12 1.26 -5.30
N GLU A 130 -5.52 0.14 -5.92
CA GLU A 130 -6.56 -0.74 -5.37
C GLU A 130 -6.17 -1.35 -4.00
N PHE A 131 -4.86 -1.52 -3.77
CA PHE A 131 -4.29 -1.95 -2.50
C PHE A 131 -4.05 -0.76 -1.57
N TRP A 132 -3.32 0.24 -2.05
CA TRP A 132 -2.88 1.37 -1.25
C TRP A 132 -4.02 2.19 -0.66
N ILE A 133 -5.13 2.32 -1.41
CA ILE A 133 -6.31 3.07 -0.93
C ILE A 133 -6.98 2.39 0.28
N LYS A 134 -6.84 1.08 0.43
CA LYS A 134 -7.30 0.30 1.59
C LYS A 134 -6.30 0.32 2.75
N GLY A 135 -5.11 0.87 2.54
CA GLY A 135 -4.00 0.80 3.50
C GLY A 135 -3.25 -0.54 3.45
N LEU A 136 -3.26 -1.21 2.32
CA LEU A 136 -2.60 -2.49 2.12
C LEU A 136 -1.45 -2.33 1.13
N PRO A 137 -0.23 -2.77 1.42
CA PRO A 137 0.81 -2.90 0.40
C PRO A 137 0.43 -3.90 -0.69
N VAL A 138 0.93 -3.69 -1.90
CA VAL A 138 0.76 -4.66 -2.99
C VAL A 138 1.45 -5.97 -2.61
N PRO A 139 0.76 -7.11 -2.70
CA PRO A 139 1.34 -8.42 -2.41
C PRO A 139 2.59 -8.72 -3.24
N ASP A 140 3.45 -9.60 -2.72
CA ASP A 140 4.67 -10.10 -3.37
C ASP A 140 5.70 -9.01 -3.74
N ARG A 141 5.60 -7.82 -3.12
CA ARG A 141 6.57 -6.74 -3.26
C ARG A 141 7.01 -6.24 -1.89
N PRO A 142 8.31 -5.97 -1.70
CA PRO A 142 8.81 -5.41 -0.44
C PRO A 142 8.11 -4.09 -0.09
N ALA A 143 7.78 -3.92 1.18
CA ALA A 143 7.28 -2.67 1.74
C ALA A 143 7.89 -2.43 3.12
N ALA A 144 8.24 -1.18 3.42
CA ALA A 144 8.67 -0.76 4.76
C ALA A 144 7.45 -0.19 5.51
N LEU A 145 7.02 -0.87 6.57
CA LEU A 145 5.79 -0.54 7.32
C LEU A 145 6.11 0.30 8.55
N LEU A 146 5.30 1.32 8.83
CA LEU A 146 5.38 2.15 10.03
C LEU A 146 4.06 2.12 10.79
N PHE A 147 4.14 1.79 12.07
CA PHE A 147 2.99 1.67 12.97
C PHE A 147 3.01 2.77 14.03
N ASN A 148 1.85 3.14 14.55
CA ASN A 148 1.73 3.98 15.74
C ASN A 148 1.78 3.15 17.04
N ASP A 149 1.71 3.84 18.20
CA ASP A 149 1.74 3.20 19.53
C ASP A 149 0.55 2.25 19.78
N LEU A 150 -0.50 2.32 18.95
CA LEU A 150 -1.66 1.43 18.98
C LEU A 150 -1.55 0.27 17.99
N ASN A 151 -0.35 0.04 17.43
CA ASN A 151 -0.09 -0.98 16.41
C ASN A 151 -0.96 -0.87 15.15
N GLN A 152 -1.43 0.33 14.83
CA GLN A 152 -2.14 0.61 13.60
C GLN A 152 -1.14 1.07 12.54
N LEU A 153 -1.24 0.53 11.33
CA LEU A 153 -0.43 0.97 10.20
C LEU A 153 -0.78 2.43 9.86
N THR A 154 0.21 3.32 9.92
CA THR A 154 0.06 4.75 9.63
C THR A 154 0.68 5.15 8.31
N SER A 155 1.75 4.47 7.90
CA SER A 155 2.36 4.67 6.60
C SER A 155 3.17 3.47 6.16
N PHE A 156 3.49 3.44 4.87
CA PHE A 156 4.45 2.50 4.33
C PHE A 156 5.11 3.06 3.07
N GLU A 157 6.28 2.53 2.77
CA GLU A 157 7.01 2.82 1.54
C GLU A 157 7.01 1.59 0.65
N GLN A 158 6.67 1.77 -0.63
CA GLN A 158 6.66 0.70 -1.63
C GLN A 158 6.85 1.27 -3.03
N ALA A 159 7.76 0.69 -3.81
CA ALA A 159 8.02 1.08 -5.21
C ALA A 159 8.31 2.59 -5.38
N ASP A 160 9.14 3.15 -4.50
CA ASP A 160 9.53 4.57 -4.45
C ASP A 160 8.40 5.56 -4.13
N TRP A 161 7.27 5.04 -3.64
CA TRP A 161 6.15 5.83 -3.16
C TRP A 161 6.02 5.71 -1.65
N THR A 162 5.70 6.82 -1.01
CA THR A 162 5.30 6.88 0.40
C THR A 162 3.79 7.00 0.49
N ILE A 163 3.17 6.06 1.17
CA ILE A 163 1.71 6.01 1.40
C ILE A 163 1.46 6.32 2.87
N THR A 164 0.71 7.37 3.16
CA THR A 164 0.34 7.78 4.53
C THR A 164 -1.17 7.66 4.71
N LEU A 165 -1.57 6.98 5.78
CA LEU A 165 -2.95 6.69 6.13
C LEU A 165 -3.37 7.55 7.32
N SER A 166 -4.55 8.13 7.29
CA SER A 166 -5.09 8.90 8.42
C SER A 166 -6.61 8.87 8.46
N ASP A 167 -7.17 9.33 9.59
CA ASP A 167 -8.60 9.28 9.87
C ASP A 167 -9.16 7.86 9.66
N LEU A 168 -8.51 6.87 10.31
CA LEU A 168 -8.91 5.47 10.28
C LEU A 168 -10.27 5.30 10.94
N ARG A 169 -11.17 4.54 10.32
CA ARG A 169 -12.52 4.26 10.83
C ARG A 169 -12.86 2.80 10.67
N ASP A 170 -13.71 2.31 11.55
CA ASP A 170 -14.31 0.98 11.43
C ASP A 170 -15.47 1.00 10.44
N TYR A 171 -15.47 0.00 9.56
CA TYR A 171 -16.51 -0.29 8.58
C TYR A 171 -16.89 -1.76 8.67
N GLY A 172 -17.69 -2.10 9.67
CA GLY A 172 -18.15 -3.48 9.85
C GLY A 172 -17.04 -4.45 10.27
N GLY A 173 -16.14 -4.00 11.16
CA GLY A 173 -15.00 -4.78 11.66
C GLY A 173 -13.72 -4.62 10.82
N LEU A 174 -13.77 -3.90 9.70
CA LEU A 174 -12.59 -3.55 8.90
C LEU A 174 -12.19 -2.10 9.16
N THR A 175 -10.95 -1.89 9.58
CA THR A 175 -10.39 -0.55 9.73
C THR A 175 -9.90 -0.05 8.38
N LEU A 176 -10.54 1.02 7.84
CA LEU A 176 -10.21 1.63 6.57
C LEU A 176 -9.94 3.12 6.73
N PRO A 177 -9.04 3.71 5.93
CA PRO A 177 -8.72 5.12 5.99
C PRO A 177 -9.79 5.97 5.33
N ARG A 178 -10.05 7.17 5.89
CA ARG A 178 -10.81 8.23 5.22
C ARG A 178 -9.92 9.23 4.51
N ARG A 179 -8.62 9.12 4.73
CA ARG A 179 -7.61 9.91 4.03
C ARG A 179 -6.39 9.07 3.72
N VAL A 180 -5.94 9.15 2.47
CA VAL A 180 -4.71 8.52 1.99
C VAL A 180 -3.92 9.56 1.19
N ASP A 181 -2.69 9.81 1.61
CA ASP A 181 -1.72 10.61 0.88
C ASP A 181 -0.68 9.67 0.26
N ILE A 182 -0.48 9.77 -1.03
CA ILE A 182 0.44 8.95 -1.82
C ILE A 182 1.39 9.90 -2.54
N MET A 183 2.69 9.81 -2.27
CA MET A 183 3.68 10.76 -2.76
C MET A 183 4.91 10.05 -3.31
N ARG A 184 5.46 10.60 -4.38
CA ARG A 184 6.78 10.26 -4.91
C ARG A 184 7.63 11.53 -4.93
N SER A 185 8.77 11.49 -4.23
CA SER A 185 9.61 12.68 -4.04
C SER A 185 10.34 13.09 -5.31
N GLU A 186 10.63 12.14 -6.21
CA GLU A 186 11.49 12.37 -7.37
C GLU A 186 10.90 13.36 -8.39
N ASN A 187 9.57 13.39 -8.55
CA ASN A 187 8.88 14.19 -9.57
C ASN A 187 7.67 14.97 -9.02
N ASP A 188 7.63 15.24 -7.72
CA ASP A 188 6.54 15.93 -6.99
C ASP A 188 5.14 15.36 -7.33
N ALA A 189 5.08 14.09 -7.73
CA ALA A 189 3.81 13.43 -7.99
C ALA A 189 3.09 13.13 -6.68
N ARG A 190 1.83 13.54 -6.60
CA ARG A 190 1.03 13.35 -5.40
C ARG A 190 -0.42 13.03 -5.73
N LEU A 191 -0.93 12.00 -5.07
CA LEU A 191 -2.34 11.67 -5.02
C LEU A 191 -2.82 11.80 -3.57
N ARG A 192 -3.80 12.66 -3.32
CA ARG A 192 -4.39 12.81 -1.99
C ARG A 192 -5.87 12.52 -2.04
N PHE A 193 -6.26 11.42 -1.45
CA PHE A 193 -7.65 11.03 -1.27
C PHE A 193 -8.15 11.56 0.07
N VAL A 194 -9.32 12.22 0.09
CA VAL A 194 -9.87 12.83 1.30
C VAL A 194 -11.38 12.64 1.41
N GLY A 195 -11.85 12.55 2.65
CA GLY A 195 -13.26 12.39 2.96
C GLY A 195 -13.83 11.09 2.39
N LEU A 196 -13.02 10.03 2.39
CA LEU A 196 -13.43 8.74 1.88
C LEU A 196 -14.56 8.16 2.73
N SER A 197 -15.58 7.66 2.06
CA SER A 197 -16.69 6.91 2.63
C SER A 197 -16.76 5.57 1.90
N TRP A 198 -16.69 4.49 2.66
CA TRP A 198 -16.68 3.13 2.16
C TRP A 198 -18.06 2.50 2.25
N THR A 199 -18.42 1.73 1.25
CA THR A 199 -19.56 0.82 1.26
C THR A 199 -19.02 -0.57 0.98
N LEU A 200 -19.19 -1.46 1.93
CA LEU A 200 -18.76 -2.85 1.86
C LEU A 200 -19.97 -3.74 1.59
N PRO A 201 -19.78 -4.95 1.02
CA PRO A 201 -20.87 -5.91 0.94
C PRO A 201 -21.40 -6.21 2.35
N GLU A 202 -22.70 -6.31 2.50
CA GLU A 202 -23.30 -6.77 3.75
C GLU A 202 -22.80 -8.20 4.03
N ASN A 203 -22.25 -8.42 5.22
CA ASN A 203 -21.90 -9.75 5.67
C ASN A 203 -23.19 -10.58 5.73
N GLN A 204 -23.38 -11.48 4.77
CA GLN A 204 -24.52 -12.41 4.75
C GLN A 204 -24.47 -13.48 5.86
N GLU A 205 -23.64 -13.31 6.88
CA GLU A 205 -23.36 -14.30 7.92
C GLU A 205 -24.21 -14.14 9.20
N THR A 206 -25.23 -13.26 9.21
CA THR A 206 -26.10 -13.08 10.38
C THR A 206 -27.56 -13.49 10.12
N ALA A 207 -27.80 -14.39 9.17
CA ALA A 207 -29.12 -14.97 8.91
C ALA A 207 -29.05 -16.52 8.92
N ARG A 208 -28.73 -17.08 10.13
CA ARG A 208 -29.07 -18.47 10.46
C ARG A 208 -29.32 -18.65 11.95
#